data_5f5d1b66bc90ae3778d6086dacc3a814
#
_entry.id   5f5d1b66bc90ae3778d6086dacc3a814
#
_cell.length_a   1.000
_cell.length_b   1.000
_cell.length_c   1.000
_cell.angle_alpha   90.00
_cell.angle_beta   90.00
_cell.angle_gamma   90.00
#
_symmetry.space_group_name_H-M   'P 1'
#
loop_
_entity.id
_entity.type
_entity.pdbx_description
1 polymer ?
#
loop_
_entity_poly.entity_id
_entity_poly.type
_entity_poly.pdbx_seq_one_letter_code
_entity_poly.pdbx_strand_id
1 'polypeptide(L)'
;GAANYIKRVKPEIEKGKVVDLMTLGIVGSDGSVTRNPLAPNTPTFPEMYQKVNNKKLSGEDLESFYSIAAAWSQASKSLLLPEGTPDEIVNVWRNAATKMVNDPDFKSKAKKALGPFPLIIGEEAGPIIKKASVFSQSTKKQLNNVLKKNKFTFRLQ
;
A
#
# COMPACT_ATOMS: atom_id res chain seq x y z
N GLY A 1 -3.21 -9.29 1.48
CA GLY A 1 -1.97 -9.04 0.71
C GLY A 1 -1.89 -9.89 -0.53
N ALA A 2 -0.91 -9.63 -1.41
CA ALA A 2 -0.77 -10.25 -2.74
C ALA A 2 -0.79 -11.78 -2.71
N ALA A 3 -0.03 -12.41 -1.82
CA ALA A 3 0.01 -13.87 -1.73
C ALA A 3 -1.36 -14.50 -1.41
N ASN A 4 -2.15 -13.86 -0.55
CA ASN A 4 -3.50 -14.33 -0.23
C ASN A 4 -4.45 -14.15 -1.41
N TYR A 5 -4.35 -13.01 -2.11
CA TYR A 5 -5.13 -12.75 -3.32
C TYR A 5 -4.85 -13.82 -4.38
N ILE A 6 -3.58 -14.06 -4.70
CA ILE A 6 -3.17 -15.05 -5.71
C ILE A 6 -3.65 -16.46 -5.36
N LYS A 7 -3.49 -16.86 -4.09
CA LYS A 7 -3.74 -18.26 -3.67
C LYS A 7 -5.20 -18.56 -3.39
N ARG A 8 -5.98 -17.58 -2.93
CA ARG A 8 -7.34 -17.83 -2.42
C ARG A 8 -8.44 -17.07 -3.16
N VAL A 9 -8.20 -15.81 -3.53
CA VAL A 9 -9.25 -14.97 -4.10
C VAL A 9 -9.33 -15.14 -5.61
N LYS A 10 -8.20 -15.01 -6.30
CA LYS A 10 -8.15 -15.10 -7.77
C LYS A 10 -8.75 -16.39 -8.33
N PRO A 11 -8.48 -17.60 -7.78
CA PRO A 11 -9.13 -18.82 -8.27
C PRO A 11 -10.65 -18.82 -8.13
N GLU A 12 -11.19 -18.17 -7.12
CA GLU A 12 -12.66 -18.10 -6.93
C GLU A 12 -13.30 -17.06 -7.87
N ILE A 13 -12.56 -16.01 -8.25
CA ILE A 13 -12.98 -15.08 -9.31
C ILE A 13 -13.01 -15.79 -10.65
N GLU A 14 -11.98 -16.57 -10.97
CA GLU A 14 -11.89 -17.35 -12.23
C GLU A 14 -13.00 -18.39 -12.34
N LYS A 15 -13.51 -18.90 -11.22
CA LYS A 15 -14.70 -19.78 -11.16
C LYS A 15 -16.03 -19.03 -11.20
N GLY A 16 -16.02 -17.70 -11.23
CA GLY A 16 -17.23 -16.88 -11.21
C GLY A 16 -17.97 -16.84 -9.86
N LYS A 17 -17.33 -17.31 -8.76
CA LYS A 17 -17.94 -17.32 -7.41
C LYS A 17 -17.76 -16.03 -6.65
N VAL A 18 -16.78 -15.21 -7.02
CA VAL A 18 -16.44 -13.95 -6.39
C VAL A 18 -16.20 -12.91 -7.46
N VAL A 19 -16.53 -11.66 -7.18
CA VAL A 19 -16.29 -10.52 -8.06
C VAL A 19 -15.46 -9.49 -7.33
N ASP A 20 -14.37 -9.02 -7.93
CA ASP A 20 -13.61 -7.88 -7.46
C ASP A 20 -14.40 -6.59 -7.73
N LEU A 21 -14.77 -5.89 -6.68
CA LEU A 21 -15.47 -4.61 -6.81
C LEU A 21 -14.51 -3.46 -7.08
N MET A 22 -13.41 -3.41 -6.33
CA MET A 22 -12.37 -2.38 -6.45
C MET A 22 -11.07 -2.81 -5.76
N THR A 23 -9.98 -2.13 -6.10
CA THR A 23 -8.70 -2.19 -5.39
C THR A 23 -8.33 -0.80 -4.86
N LEU A 24 -7.41 -0.71 -3.92
CA LEU A 24 -6.85 0.60 -3.54
C LEU A 24 -6.02 1.21 -4.67
N GLY A 25 -5.52 0.38 -5.58
CA GLY A 25 -4.56 0.81 -6.59
C GLY A 25 -3.14 0.95 -6.04
N ILE A 26 -2.24 1.44 -6.88
CA ILE A 26 -0.86 1.77 -6.53
C ILE A 26 -0.72 3.28 -6.68
N VAL A 27 -0.32 3.94 -5.60
CA VAL A 27 -0.12 5.39 -5.57
C VAL A 27 1.31 5.70 -6.01
N GLY A 28 1.46 6.43 -7.10
CA GLY A 28 2.74 6.95 -7.57
C GLY A 28 3.26 8.11 -6.72
N SER A 29 4.55 8.44 -6.86
CA SER A 29 5.16 9.60 -6.20
C SER A 29 4.56 10.93 -6.69
N ASP A 30 4.07 10.96 -7.92
CA ASP A 30 3.36 12.08 -8.56
C ASP A 30 1.89 12.21 -8.13
N GLY A 31 1.41 11.31 -7.26
CA GLY A 31 0.01 11.26 -6.84
C GLY A 31 -0.92 10.55 -7.83
N SER A 32 -0.41 9.98 -8.91
CA SER A 32 -1.21 9.11 -9.78
C SER A 32 -1.64 7.84 -9.06
N VAL A 33 -2.80 7.31 -9.44
CA VAL A 33 -3.27 6.01 -8.92
C VAL A 33 -3.46 5.06 -10.08
N THR A 34 -2.63 4.04 -10.14
CA THR A 34 -2.69 3.02 -11.19
C THR A 34 -3.37 1.76 -10.69
N ARG A 35 -3.94 0.98 -11.61
CA ARG A 35 -4.57 -0.29 -11.27
C ARG A 35 -3.56 -1.32 -10.80
N ASN A 36 -4.00 -2.19 -9.91
CA ASN A 36 -3.18 -3.26 -9.37
C ASN A 36 -2.84 -4.28 -10.47
N PRO A 37 -1.56 -4.59 -10.74
CA PRO A 37 -1.17 -5.54 -11.80
C PRO A 37 -1.66 -6.98 -11.55
N LEU A 38 -2.05 -7.32 -10.34
CA LEU A 38 -2.70 -8.59 -10.04
C LEU A 38 -4.18 -8.62 -10.42
N ALA A 39 -4.81 -7.45 -10.56
CA ALA A 39 -6.22 -7.28 -10.91
C ALA A 39 -6.38 -6.09 -11.89
N PRO A 40 -5.81 -6.17 -13.12
CA PRO A 40 -5.73 -5.03 -14.05
C PRO A 40 -7.10 -4.58 -14.55
N ASN A 41 -8.08 -5.47 -14.55
CA ASN A 41 -9.45 -5.16 -14.99
C ASN A 41 -10.33 -4.61 -13.84
N THR A 42 -9.87 -4.72 -12.59
CA THR A 42 -10.61 -4.22 -11.42
C THR A 42 -10.33 -2.74 -11.23
N PRO A 43 -11.36 -1.90 -11.12
CA PRO A 43 -11.18 -0.47 -10.92
C PRO A 43 -10.50 -0.16 -9.59
N THR A 44 -9.83 0.99 -9.52
CA THR A 44 -9.32 1.53 -8.26
C THR A 44 -10.42 2.17 -7.44
N PHE A 45 -10.19 2.40 -6.14
CA PHE A 45 -11.13 3.13 -5.30
C PHE A 45 -11.47 4.53 -5.86
N PRO A 46 -10.51 5.36 -6.33
CA PRO A 46 -10.85 6.64 -6.94
C PRO A 46 -11.73 6.52 -8.20
N GLU A 47 -11.49 5.51 -9.05
CA GLU A 47 -12.34 5.24 -10.23
C GLU A 47 -13.78 4.87 -9.81
N MET A 48 -13.93 3.99 -8.81
CA MET A 48 -15.24 3.62 -8.29
C MET A 48 -15.93 4.78 -7.57
N TYR A 49 -15.19 5.55 -6.79
CA TYR A 49 -15.74 6.75 -6.14
C TYR A 49 -16.30 7.72 -7.19
N GLN A 50 -15.55 7.99 -8.25
CA GLN A 50 -16.00 8.85 -9.35
C GLN A 50 -17.24 8.28 -10.04
N LYS A 51 -17.28 6.98 -10.29
CA LYS A 51 -18.42 6.30 -10.92
C LYS A 51 -19.70 6.40 -10.10
N VAL A 52 -19.59 6.21 -8.78
CA VAL A 52 -20.76 6.21 -7.88
C VAL A 52 -21.24 7.62 -7.55
N ASN A 53 -20.31 8.57 -7.34
CA ASN A 53 -20.65 9.91 -6.88
C ASN A 53 -20.71 10.94 -8.01
N ASN A 54 -20.41 10.54 -9.25
CA ASN A 54 -20.31 11.43 -10.42
C ASN A 54 -19.37 12.64 -10.18
N LYS A 55 -18.36 12.44 -9.34
CA LYS A 55 -17.41 13.49 -8.94
C LYS A 55 -16.06 12.84 -8.57
N LYS A 56 -14.95 13.49 -8.94
CA LYS A 56 -13.59 13.02 -8.58
C LYS A 56 -13.35 13.16 -7.07
N LEU A 57 -12.60 12.20 -6.53
CA LEU A 57 -12.06 12.30 -5.18
C LEU A 57 -11.08 13.48 -5.13
N SER A 58 -11.20 14.37 -4.16
CA SER A 58 -10.41 15.60 -4.07
C SER A 58 -10.28 16.11 -2.63
N GLY A 59 -9.41 17.08 -2.41
CA GLY A 59 -9.23 17.75 -1.11
C GLY A 59 -8.84 16.76 0.00
N GLU A 60 -9.41 16.94 1.19
CA GLU A 60 -9.11 16.13 2.38
C GLU A 60 -9.41 14.63 2.20
N ASP A 61 -10.44 14.28 1.42
CA ASP A 61 -10.80 12.90 1.15
C ASP A 61 -9.71 12.21 0.31
N LEU A 62 -9.13 12.93 -0.66
CA LEU A 62 -8.03 12.43 -1.48
C LEU A 62 -6.75 12.26 -0.64
N GLU A 63 -6.43 13.21 0.23
CA GLU A 63 -5.29 13.13 1.14
C GLU A 63 -5.43 11.95 2.12
N SER A 64 -6.63 11.77 2.66
CA SER A 64 -6.94 10.63 3.53
C SER A 64 -6.80 9.30 2.79
N PHE A 65 -7.27 9.23 1.55
CA PHE A 65 -7.10 8.06 0.70
C PHE A 65 -5.61 7.75 0.47
N TYR A 66 -4.80 8.74 0.11
CA TYR A 66 -3.37 8.54 -0.11
C TYR A 66 -2.65 7.99 1.12
N SER A 67 -2.94 8.54 2.29
CA SER A 67 -2.34 8.08 3.55
C SER A 67 -2.72 6.64 3.87
N ILE A 68 -3.99 6.28 3.71
CA ILE A 68 -4.49 4.93 3.93
C ILE A 68 -3.90 3.96 2.90
N ALA A 69 -3.88 4.34 1.61
CA ALA A 69 -3.33 3.50 0.56
C ALA A 69 -1.83 3.25 0.74
N ALA A 70 -1.06 4.27 1.13
CA ALA A 70 0.35 4.13 1.45
C ALA A 70 0.58 3.17 2.62
N ALA A 71 -0.15 3.35 3.75
CA ALA A 71 -0.04 2.50 4.93
C ALA A 71 -0.42 1.05 4.64
N TRP A 72 -1.52 0.84 3.91
CA TRP A 72 -2.06 -0.50 3.68
C TRP A 72 -1.34 -1.28 2.58
N SER A 73 -0.94 -0.63 1.51
CA SER A 73 -0.38 -1.32 0.34
C SER A 73 1.14 -1.20 0.22
N GLN A 74 1.70 -0.02 0.41
CA GLN A 74 3.11 0.25 0.12
C GLN A 74 4.02 0.04 1.33
N ALA A 75 3.60 0.48 2.53
CA ALA A 75 4.38 0.36 3.76
C ALA A 75 4.00 -0.84 4.64
N SER A 76 3.04 -1.67 4.22
CA SER A 76 2.52 -2.77 5.04
C SER A 76 3.54 -3.87 5.36
N LYS A 77 4.64 -3.93 4.63
CA LYS A 77 5.74 -4.86 4.84
C LYS A 77 7.06 -4.10 4.73
N SER A 78 7.45 -3.49 5.82
CA SER A 78 8.69 -2.70 5.90
C SER A 78 9.66 -3.34 6.88
N LEU A 79 10.93 -3.31 6.52
CA LEU A 79 12.04 -3.55 7.44
C LEU A 79 12.54 -2.19 7.91
N LEU A 80 12.45 -1.93 9.20
CA LEU A 80 12.88 -0.67 9.82
C LEU A 80 14.00 -0.95 10.81
N LEU A 81 14.94 -0.04 10.91
CA LEU A 81 15.98 -0.03 11.94
C LEU A 81 15.55 0.94 13.05
N PRO A 82 15.98 0.71 14.30
CA PRO A 82 15.74 1.64 15.40
C PRO A 82 16.25 3.05 15.10
N GLU A 83 15.58 4.05 15.66
CA GLU A 83 16.06 5.42 15.64
C GLU A 83 17.47 5.52 16.26
N GLY A 84 18.35 6.34 15.66
CA GLY A 84 19.74 6.48 16.12
C GLY A 84 20.67 5.33 15.70
N THR A 85 20.22 4.40 14.85
CA THR A 85 21.14 3.40 14.28
C THR A 85 22.24 4.11 13.48
N PRO A 86 23.55 3.82 13.76
CA PRO A 86 24.65 4.43 13.05
C PRO A 86 24.59 4.25 11.54
N ASP A 87 24.96 5.27 10.76
CA ASP A 87 24.87 5.27 9.29
C ASP A 87 25.63 4.10 8.66
N GLU A 88 26.75 3.70 9.25
CA GLU A 88 27.51 2.54 8.78
C GLU A 88 26.69 1.25 8.82
N ILE A 89 25.90 1.04 9.87
CA ILE A 89 25.01 -0.10 10.02
C ILE A 89 23.85 0.01 9.02
N VAL A 90 23.24 1.19 8.91
CA VAL A 90 22.18 1.45 7.91
C VAL A 90 22.67 1.11 6.51
N ASN A 91 23.89 1.52 6.16
CA ASN A 91 24.47 1.26 4.84
C ASN A 91 24.78 -0.22 4.61
N VAL A 92 25.20 -0.96 5.64
CA VAL A 92 25.37 -2.43 5.54
C VAL A 92 24.02 -3.09 5.20
N TRP A 93 22.94 -2.72 5.86
CA TRP A 93 21.60 -3.25 5.57
C TRP A 93 21.10 -2.86 4.17
N ARG A 94 21.26 -1.61 3.76
CA ARG A 94 20.89 -1.15 2.41
C ARG A 94 21.65 -1.90 1.32
N ASN A 95 22.96 -2.06 1.49
CA ASN A 95 23.79 -2.80 0.55
C ASN A 95 23.43 -4.28 0.47
N ALA A 96 23.14 -4.92 1.61
CA ALA A 96 22.67 -6.30 1.65
C ALA A 96 21.32 -6.45 0.95
N ALA A 97 20.37 -5.55 1.20
CA ALA A 97 19.07 -5.52 0.54
C ALA A 97 19.20 -5.32 -0.97
N THR A 98 20.09 -4.41 -1.41
CA THR A 98 20.36 -4.19 -2.85
C THR A 98 20.95 -5.43 -3.52
N LYS A 99 21.90 -6.11 -2.88
CA LYS A 99 22.43 -7.39 -3.38
C LYS A 99 21.34 -8.45 -3.48
N MET A 100 20.53 -8.58 -2.43
CA MET A 100 19.43 -9.55 -2.36
C MET A 100 18.41 -9.34 -3.50
N VAL A 101 17.95 -8.11 -3.74
CA VAL A 101 16.94 -7.85 -4.80
C VAL A 101 17.50 -8.03 -6.21
N ASN A 102 18.81 -8.03 -6.37
CA ASN A 102 19.48 -8.29 -7.64
C ASN A 102 19.82 -9.77 -7.87
N ASP A 103 19.72 -10.59 -6.82
CA ASP A 103 19.95 -12.03 -6.91
C ASP A 103 18.84 -12.73 -7.73
N PRO A 104 19.19 -13.54 -8.75
CA PRO A 104 18.22 -14.21 -9.61
C PRO A 104 17.31 -15.19 -8.87
N ASP A 105 17.85 -15.92 -7.90
CA ASP A 105 17.09 -16.90 -7.11
C ASP A 105 16.07 -16.18 -6.22
N PHE A 106 16.51 -15.08 -5.59
CA PHE A 106 15.62 -14.25 -4.80
C PHE A 106 14.49 -13.67 -5.66
N LYS A 107 14.80 -13.11 -6.84
CA LYS A 107 13.80 -12.56 -7.78
C LYS A 107 12.72 -13.59 -8.13
N SER A 108 13.13 -14.82 -8.43
CA SER A 108 12.20 -15.91 -8.75
C SER A 108 11.28 -16.25 -7.57
N LYS A 109 11.85 -16.38 -6.37
CA LYS A 109 11.10 -16.71 -5.14
C LYS A 109 10.21 -15.54 -4.71
N ALA A 110 10.72 -14.30 -4.76
CA ALA A 110 10.00 -13.10 -4.40
C ALA A 110 8.77 -12.88 -5.29
N LYS A 111 8.88 -13.06 -6.60
CA LYS A 111 7.73 -12.97 -7.52
C LYS A 111 6.58 -13.91 -7.13
N LYS A 112 6.90 -15.12 -6.67
CA LYS A 112 5.88 -16.10 -6.22
C LYS A 112 5.26 -15.71 -4.86
N ALA A 113 6.06 -15.16 -3.95
CA ALA A 113 5.63 -14.85 -2.59
C ALA A 113 5.02 -13.45 -2.43
N LEU A 114 5.58 -12.46 -3.10
CA LEU A 114 5.23 -11.04 -2.96
C LEU A 114 4.42 -10.51 -4.14
N GLY A 115 4.38 -11.23 -5.26
CA GLY A 115 3.76 -10.78 -6.50
C GLY A 115 4.70 -9.90 -7.35
N PRO A 116 4.16 -9.17 -8.35
CA PRO A 116 4.94 -8.39 -9.29
C PRO A 116 5.36 -7.01 -8.76
N PHE A 117 5.33 -6.81 -7.45
CA PHE A 117 5.62 -5.50 -6.85
C PHE A 117 7.12 -5.34 -6.64
N PRO A 118 7.70 -4.17 -7.01
CA PRO A 118 9.10 -3.88 -6.74
C PRO A 118 9.34 -3.75 -5.23
N LEU A 119 10.53 -4.14 -4.80
CA LEU A 119 11.04 -3.83 -3.46
C LEU A 119 11.71 -2.46 -3.51
N ILE A 120 11.29 -1.56 -2.65
CA ILE A 120 11.81 -0.19 -2.57
C ILE A 120 12.84 -0.16 -1.43
N ILE A 121 14.05 0.32 -1.73
CA ILE A 121 15.19 0.26 -0.80
C ILE A 121 15.78 1.65 -0.61
N GLY A 122 16.24 1.90 0.61
CA GLY A 122 17.00 3.09 0.93
C GLY A 122 16.14 4.35 0.99
N GLU A 123 16.66 5.44 0.44
CA GLU A 123 16.05 6.76 0.57
C GLU A 123 14.71 6.89 -0.13
N GLU A 124 14.48 6.14 -1.20
CA GLU A 124 13.19 6.11 -1.90
C GLU A 124 12.04 5.61 -1.02
N ALA A 125 12.33 4.78 -0.01
CA ALA A 125 11.33 4.29 0.93
C ALA A 125 10.88 5.35 1.94
N GLY A 126 11.75 6.32 2.27
CA GLY A 126 11.50 7.33 3.29
C GLY A 126 10.20 8.10 3.12
N PRO A 127 9.95 8.73 1.95
CA PRO A 127 8.71 9.47 1.69
C PRO A 127 7.45 8.60 1.82
N ILE A 128 7.52 7.35 1.38
CA ILE A 128 6.41 6.39 1.46
C ILE A 128 6.10 6.06 2.93
N ILE A 129 7.12 5.74 3.71
CA ILE A 129 6.98 5.44 5.15
C ILE A 129 6.44 6.67 5.89
N LYS A 130 6.99 7.86 5.61
CA LYS A 130 6.49 9.11 6.21
C LYS A 130 5.01 9.33 5.90
N LYS A 131 4.60 9.17 4.63
CA LYS A 131 3.19 9.32 4.22
C LYS A 131 2.28 8.28 4.87
N ALA A 132 2.79 7.07 5.10
CA ALA A 132 2.06 5.99 5.75
C ALA A 132 1.95 6.16 7.28
N SER A 133 2.88 6.88 7.91
CA SER A 133 2.99 7.00 9.37
C SER A 133 2.43 8.31 9.91
N VAL A 134 2.40 9.36 9.09
CA VAL A 134 1.98 10.70 9.53
C VAL A 134 0.65 11.07 8.86
N PHE A 135 -0.41 10.97 9.63
CA PHE A 135 -1.73 11.42 9.20
C PHE A 135 -1.94 12.90 9.54
N SER A 136 -2.54 13.64 8.60
CA SER A 136 -3.00 15.01 8.87
C SER A 136 -4.09 15.02 9.97
N GLN A 137 -4.29 16.14 10.62
CA GLN A 137 -5.35 16.28 11.65
C GLN A 137 -6.74 16.03 11.06
N SER A 138 -6.98 16.43 9.81
CA SER A 138 -8.24 16.16 9.12
C SER A 138 -8.43 14.65 8.87
N THR A 139 -7.39 13.95 8.40
CA THR A 139 -7.42 12.49 8.23
C THR A 139 -7.66 11.77 9.56
N LYS A 140 -6.97 12.18 10.64
CA LYS A 140 -7.20 11.61 11.99
C LYS A 140 -8.65 11.81 12.43
N LYS A 141 -9.21 12.99 12.25
CA LYS A 141 -10.60 13.31 12.58
C LYS A 141 -11.58 12.43 11.81
N GLN A 142 -11.39 12.29 10.49
CA GLN A 142 -12.24 11.44 9.66
C GLN A 142 -12.16 9.97 10.09
N LEU A 143 -10.96 9.44 10.26
CA LEU A 143 -10.76 8.04 10.69
C LEU A 143 -11.36 7.81 12.08
N ASN A 144 -11.15 8.72 13.02
CA ASN A 144 -11.74 8.63 14.36
C ASN A 144 -13.27 8.66 14.34
N ASN A 145 -13.89 9.43 13.44
CA ASN A 145 -15.34 9.42 13.24
C ASN A 145 -15.83 8.07 12.72
N VAL A 146 -15.13 7.48 11.75
CA VAL A 146 -15.44 6.13 11.24
C VAL A 146 -15.29 5.08 12.35
N LEU A 147 -14.20 5.12 13.11
CA LEU A 147 -13.95 4.22 14.23
C LEU A 147 -15.05 4.34 15.30
N LYS A 148 -15.44 5.56 15.66
CA LYS A 148 -16.53 5.83 16.60
C LYS A 148 -17.86 5.27 16.12
N LYS A 149 -18.22 5.55 14.86
CA LYS A 149 -19.47 5.06 14.24
C LYS A 149 -19.56 3.52 14.27
N ASN A 150 -18.43 2.85 14.10
CA ASN A 150 -18.34 1.38 14.12
C ASN A 150 -18.00 0.80 15.50
N LYS A 151 -18.12 1.60 16.58
CA LYS A 151 -17.95 1.17 17.99
C LYS A 151 -16.54 0.66 18.33
N PHE A 152 -15.50 1.03 17.58
CA PHE A 152 -14.12 0.76 17.97
C PHE A 152 -13.70 1.65 19.13
N THR A 153 -12.97 1.09 20.11
CA THR A 153 -12.44 1.83 21.27
C THR A 153 -11.13 2.55 20.97
N PHE A 154 -10.36 2.02 20.02
CA PHE A 154 -9.11 2.65 19.58
C PHE A 154 -9.36 4.00 18.89
N ARG A 155 -8.42 4.95 19.10
CA ARG A 155 -8.40 6.28 18.46
C ARG A 155 -6.99 6.61 18.01
N LEU A 156 -6.90 7.33 16.88
CA LEU A 156 -5.65 7.92 16.41
C LEU A 156 -5.37 9.20 17.21
N GLN A 157 -4.15 9.28 17.75
CA GLN A 157 -3.65 10.45 18.48
C GLN A 157 -3.04 11.48 17.52
#